data_33c712f101d0a39d723b839c83fff215
#
_entry.id   33c712f101d0a39d723b839c83fff215
#
_cell.length_a   1.000
_cell.length_b   1.000
_cell.length_c   1.000
_cell.angle_alpha   90.00
_cell.angle_beta   90.00
_cell.angle_gamma   90.00
#
_symmetry.space_group_name_H-M   'P 1'
#
loop_
_entity.id
_entity.type
_entity.pdbx_description
1 polymer ?
#
loop_
_entity_poly.entity_id
_entity_poly.type
_entity_poly.pdbx_seq_one_letter_code
_entity_poly.pdbx_strand_id
1 'polypeptide(L)'
;MKARAGAWLIAGLLLGELAALAPRVLAAQEVAVPVAVQVPILVKILNFDRNLAGRAAGRLVVGVLFQSRYRTSANVADEVCLALQALPAGALGAMELSCVAIDLDATSALDSALKRNRVQVLYVSPLRAVALGDVTAVSRAAGITTLTGVPRYVETGLAIGLDMKGERPEIVINLAASRAEGADLTAHLLKLARVVGDGAGGQ
;
A
#
# COMPACT_ATOMS: atom_id res chain seq x y z
N MET A 1 -13.91 -84.00 24.47
CA MET A 1 -12.53 -83.52 24.46
C MET A 1 -12.49 -82.26 23.57
N LYS A 2 -12.46 -81.13 24.15
CA LYS A 2 -11.49 -80.04 24.20
C LYS A 2 -10.93 -79.65 22.81
N ALA A 3 -11.28 -78.45 22.33
CA ALA A 3 -10.30 -77.50 21.88
C ALA A 3 -10.95 -76.11 21.71
N ARG A 4 -10.40 -75.18 22.39
CA ARG A 4 -10.64 -73.77 22.37
C ARG A 4 -9.97 -73.17 21.14
N ALA A 5 -10.59 -72.29 20.41
CA ALA A 5 -9.91 -71.45 19.45
C ALA A 5 -10.41 -69.98 19.59
N GLY A 6 -9.45 -69.17 19.78
CA GLY A 6 -9.60 -67.81 20.25
C GLY A 6 -10.11 -66.79 19.19
N ALA A 7 -10.85 -65.86 19.69
CA ALA A 7 -11.23 -64.67 19.04
C ALA A 7 -10.00 -63.76 18.95
N TRP A 8 -9.57 -63.43 17.76
CA TRP A 8 -8.64 -62.28 17.48
C TRP A 8 -9.42 -61.09 17.01
N LEU A 9 -9.48 -60.14 17.89
CA LEU A 9 -9.97 -58.79 17.68
C LEU A 9 -9.21 -58.12 16.53
N ILE A 10 -9.92 -57.75 15.49
CA ILE A 10 -9.43 -56.79 14.50
C ILE A 10 -9.71 -55.40 15.08
N ALA A 11 -8.73 -54.84 15.77
CA ALA A 11 -8.72 -53.44 16.11
C ALA A 11 -8.42 -52.64 14.85
N GLY A 12 -9.46 -52.24 14.16
CA GLY A 12 -9.36 -51.32 13.04
C GLY A 12 -8.82 -49.97 13.51
N LEU A 13 -7.64 -49.65 13.07
CA LEU A 13 -6.95 -48.39 13.30
C LEU A 13 -7.66 -47.31 12.51
N LEU A 14 -8.60 -46.62 13.11
CA LEU A 14 -9.12 -45.34 12.65
C LEU A 14 -8.08 -44.28 13.01
N LEU A 15 -7.03 -44.19 12.22
CA LEU A 15 -6.18 -42.99 12.15
C LEU A 15 -7.00 -41.95 11.42
N GLY A 16 -7.78 -41.18 12.19
CA GLY A 16 -8.37 -39.94 11.74
C GLY A 16 -7.25 -39.01 11.30
N GLU A 17 -7.22 -38.71 10.03
CA GLU A 17 -6.45 -37.60 9.52
C GLU A 17 -6.96 -36.31 10.19
N LEU A 18 -6.35 -35.96 11.30
CA LEU A 18 -6.42 -34.61 11.84
C LEU A 18 -5.63 -33.74 10.87
N ALA A 19 -6.29 -33.36 9.75
CA ALA A 19 -5.79 -32.34 8.89
C ALA A 19 -5.58 -31.11 9.76
N ALA A 20 -4.33 -30.88 10.14
CA ALA A 20 -3.91 -29.70 10.85
C ALA A 20 -4.35 -28.49 10.03
N LEU A 21 -5.45 -27.86 10.45
CA LEU A 21 -5.72 -26.47 10.10
C LEU A 21 -4.59 -25.64 10.73
N ALA A 22 -3.44 -25.64 10.06
CA ALA A 22 -2.43 -24.65 10.36
C ALA A 22 -3.12 -23.29 10.23
N PRO A 23 -3.13 -22.44 11.28
CA PRO A 23 -3.62 -21.11 11.12
C PRO A 23 -2.81 -20.50 9.97
N ARG A 24 -3.49 -20.17 8.86
CA ARG A 24 -2.93 -19.26 7.90
C ARG A 24 -2.68 -17.98 8.68
N VAL A 25 -1.47 -17.82 9.18
CA VAL A 25 -0.98 -16.52 9.61
C VAL A 25 -1.17 -15.65 8.38
N LEU A 26 -2.19 -14.79 8.42
CA LEU A 26 -2.27 -13.70 7.47
C LEU A 26 -0.93 -12.98 7.65
N ALA A 27 -0.02 -13.21 6.70
CA ALA A 27 1.24 -12.49 6.68
C ALA A 27 0.88 -11.02 6.84
N ALA A 28 1.31 -10.43 7.94
CA ALA A 28 1.13 -9.01 8.15
C ALA A 28 1.65 -8.37 6.87
N GLN A 29 0.86 -7.47 6.29
CA GLN A 29 1.26 -6.77 5.06
C GLN A 29 2.44 -5.91 5.45
N GLU A 30 3.63 -6.47 5.30
CA GLU A 30 4.86 -5.83 5.72
C GLU A 30 5.21 -4.73 4.73
N VAL A 31 5.58 -3.60 5.30
CA VAL A 31 6.22 -2.51 4.58
C VAL A 31 7.61 -3.02 4.17
N ALA A 32 7.81 -3.18 2.86
CA ALA A 32 9.03 -3.82 2.34
C ALA A 32 10.30 -2.99 2.60
N VAL A 33 10.17 -1.67 2.58
CA VAL A 33 11.28 -0.71 2.78
C VAL A 33 11.03 0.08 4.07
N PRO A 34 12.00 0.34 4.95
CA PRO A 34 11.82 1.18 6.12
C PRO A 34 11.30 2.58 5.77
N VAL A 35 10.35 3.12 6.53
CA VAL A 35 9.67 4.41 6.24
C VAL A 35 10.65 5.56 6.06
N ALA A 36 11.71 5.62 6.88
CA ALA A 36 12.76 6.64 6.77
C ALA A 36 13.49 6.62 5.41
N VAL A 37 13.54 5.47 4.74
CA VAL A 37 14.11 5.32 3.39
C VAL A 37 13.04 5.56 2.33
N GLN A 38 11.81 5.11 2.57
CA GLN A 38 10.71 5.25 1.61
C GLN A 38 10.39 6.71 1.32
N VAL A 39 10.14 7.51 2.37
CA VAL A 39 9.60 8.87 2.22
C VAL A 39 10.47 9.76 1.34
N PRO A 40 11.81 9.84 1.52
CA PRO A 40 12.66 10.59 0.62
C PRO A 40 12.60 10.12 -0.84
N ILE A 41 12.48 8.81 -1.07
CA ILE A 41 12.39 8.25 -2.43
C ILE A 41 11.04 8.61 -3.05
N LEU A 42 9.94 8.39 -2.34
CA LEU A 42 8.58 8.70 -2.82
C LEU A 42 8.42 10.19 -3.15
N VAL A 43 8.96 11.06 -2.30
CA VAL A 43 8.95 12.52 -2.57
C VAL A 43 9.79 12.87 -3.80
N LYS A 44 10.94 12.22 -4.02
CA LYS A 44 11.70 12.39 -5.27
C LYS A 44 10.92 11.93 -6.49
N ILE A 45 10.17 10.82 -6.38
CA ILE A 45 9.31 10.34 -7.48
C ILE A 45 8.25 11.38 -7.86
N LEU A 46 7.66 12.06 -6.88
CA LEU A 46 6.67 13.10 -7.12
C LEU A 46 7.20 14.27 -7.97
N ASN A 47 8.51 14.58 -7.92
CA ASN A 47 9.11 15.58 -8.80
C ASN A 47 9.12 15.18 -10.29
N PHE A 48 8.88 13.91 -10.60
CA PHE A 48 8.76 13.41 -11.97
C PHE A 48 7.32 13.38 -12.50
N ASP A 49 6.35 13.85 -11.70
CA ASP A 49 4.97 14.07 -12.14
C ASP A 49 4.80 15.50 -12.66
N ARG A 50 4.62 15.64 -13.97
CA ARG A 50 4.47 16.94 -14.65
C ARG A 50 3.20 17.69 -14.23
N ASN A 51 2.17 16.95 -13.78
CA ASN A 51 0.89 17.53 -13.40
C ASN A 51 0.84 17.95 -11.93
N LEU A 52 1.78 17.48 -11.09
CA LEU A 52 1.72 17.68 -9.65
C LEU A 52 1.72 19.15 -9.25
N ALA A 53 2.62 19.93 -9.83
CA ALA A 53 2.75 21.36 -9.51
C ALA A 53 1.45 22.15 -9.79
N GLY A 54 0.78 21.85 -10.91
CA GLY A 54 -0.52 22.43 -11.25
C GLY A 54 -1.63 22.02 -10.27
N ARG A 55 -1.65 20.77 -9.84
CA ARG A 55 -2.64 20.25 -8.88
C ARG A 55 -2.40 20.78 -7.47
N ALA A 56 -1.14 20.92 -7.06
CA ALA A 56 -0.78 21.38 -5.72
C ALA A 56 -0.91 22.90 -5.52
N ALA A 57 -0.88 23.70 -6.58
CA ALA A 57 -1.02 25.15 -6.53
C ALA A 57 -0.13 25.82 -5.46
N GLY A 58 1.13 25.36 -5.33
CA GLY A 58 2.11 25.88 -4.38
C GLY A 58 2.15 25.18 -3.01
N ARG A 59 1.15 24.37 -2.67
CA ARG A 59 1.11 23.60 -1.42
C ARG A 59 0.66 22.16 -1.66
N LEU A 60 1.53 21.21 -1.38
CA LEU A 60 1.22 19.78 -1.45
C LEU A 60 0.77 19.26 -0.09
N VAL A 61 -0.45 18.77 -0.02
CA VAL A 61 -0.98 18.07 1.16
C VAL A 61 -0.91 16.57 0.91
N VAL A 62 -0.09 15.89 1.70
CA VAL A 62 -0.04 14.43 1.73
C VAL A 62 -0.99 13.93 2.81
N GLY A 63 -2.08 13.28 2.40
CA GLY A 63 -2.92 12.52 3.31
C GLY A 63 -2.25 11.19 3.65
N VAL A 64 -2.21 10.80 4.91
CA VAL A 64 -1.74 9.49 5.33
C VAL A 64 -2.91 8.69 5.87
N LEU A 65 -3.34 7.72 5.08
CA LEU A 65 -4.49 6.87 5.37
C LEU A 65 -4.06 5.72 6.27
N PHE A 66 -4.73 5.54 7.40
CA PHE A 66 -4.43 4.49 8.37
C PHE A 66 -5.67 4.00 9.10
N GLN A 67 -5.51 2.95 9.90
CA GLN A 67 -6.52 2.41 10.83
C GLN A 67 -5.98 2.49 12.26
N SER A 68 -6.64 3.24 13.14
CA SER A 68 -6.22 3.41 14.54
C SER A 68 -6.29 2.10 15.33
N ARG A 69 -7.21 1.22 15.00
CA ARG A 69 -7.36 -0.11 15.61
C ARG A 69 -6.30 -1.12 15.15
N TYR A 70 -5.54 -0.80 14.12
CA TYR A 70 -4.44 -1.63 13.64
C TYR A 70 -3.09 -0.96 13.93
N ARG A 71 -2.44 -1.39 15.03
CA ARG A 71 -1.21 -0.76 15.54
C ARG A 71 -0.12 -0.55 14.48
N THR A 72 0.12 -1.54 13.61
CA THR A 72 1.11 -1.40 12.52
C THR A 72 0.74 -0.26 11.58
N SER A 73 -0.54 -0.12 11.26
CA SER A 73 -1.04 0.97 10.40
C SER A 73 -0.80 2.34 11.04
N ALA A 74 -1.17 2.48 12.31
CA ALA A 74 -0.99 3.72 13.07
C ALA A 74 0.49 4.10 13.20
N ASN A 75 1.36 3.15 13.58
CA ASN A 75 2.79 3.41 13.71
C ASN A 75 3.41 3.87 12.36
N VAL A 76 3.06 3.19 11.24
CA VAL A 76 3.54 3.60 9.91
C VAL A 76 3.05 5.00 9.55
N ALA A 77 1.81 5.34 9.89
CA ALA A 77 1.28 6.68 9.61
C ALA A 77 2.05 7.77 10.38
N ASP A 78 2.32 7.54 11.66
CA ASP A 78 3.11 8.46 12.49
C ASP A 78 4.54 8.63 11.94
N GLU A 79 5.20 7.51 11.61
CA GLU A 79 6.55 7.52 11.01
C GLU A 79 6.58 8.28 9.68
N VAL A 80 5.57 8.09 8.80
CA VAL A 80 5.48 8.78 7.52
C VAL A 80 5.31 10.29 7.72
N CYS A 81 4.41 10.71 8.61
CA CYS A 81 4.23 12.13 8.89
C CYS A 81 5.50 12.77 9.47
N LEU A 82 6.17 12.09 10.40
CA LEU A 82 7.45 12.55 10.94
C LEU A 82 8.53 12.64 9.86
N ALA A 83 8.64 11.64 9.00
CA ALA A 83 9.63 11.64 7.91
C ALA A 83 9.35 12.73 6.87
N LEU A 84 8.09 13.04 6.57
CA LEU A 84 7.70 14.15 5.68
C LEU A 84 8.08 15.50 6.29
N GLN A 85 7.88 15.69 7.60
CA GLN A 85 8.25 16.91 8.32
C GLN A 85 9.76 17.11 8.43
N ALA A 86 10.52 16.02 8.46
CA ALA A 86 11.99 16.04 8.54
C ALA A 86 12.68 16.31 7.17
N LEU A 87 11.93 16.35 6.07
CA LEU A 87 12.52 16.62 4.76
C LEU A 87 13.09 18.03 4.69
N PRO A 88 14.22 18.20 3.97
CA PRO A 88 14.80 19.52 3.80
C PRO A 88 13.86 20.44 3.00
N ALA A 89 13.94 21.73 3.28
CA ALA A 89 13.26 22.74 2.46
C ALA A 89 13.67 22.59 1.00
N GLY A 90 12.70 22.67 0.09
CA GLY A 90 12.96 22.49 -1.34
C GLY A 90 12.97 21.03 -1.82
N ALA A 91 12.66 20.04 -0.98
CA ALA A 91 12.53 18.64 -1.41
C ALA A 91 11.54 18.44 -2.58
N LEU A 92 10.54 19.32 -2.68
CA LEU A 92 9.56 19.43 -3.77
C LEU A 92 9.63 20.77 -4.50
N GLY A 93 10.85 21.27 -4.74
CA GLY A 93 11.04 22.59 -5.35
C GLY A 93 10.49 23.72 -4.48
N ALA A 94 9.63 24.59 -5.04
CA ALA A 94 9.03 25.72 -4.33
C ALA A 94 7.72 25.36 -3.59
N MET A 95 7.26 24.12 -3.66
CA MET A 95 6.00 23.70 -3.01
C MET A 95 6.20 23.48 -1.52
N GLU A 96 5.28 24.02 -0.72
CA GLU A 96 5.17 23.68 0.70
C GLU A 96 4.59 22.27 0.86
N LEU A 97 5.19 21.49 1.75
CA LEU A 97 4.74 20.13 2.05
C LEU A 97 4.05 20.09 3.41
N SER A 98 2.89 19.45 3.47
CA SER A 98 2.19 19.21 4.73
C SER A 98 1.63 17.79 4.79
N CYS A 99 1.55 17.22 6.01
CA CYS A 99 0.99 15.91 6.29
C CYS A 99 -0.33 16.06 7.05
N VAL A 100 -1.31 15.23 6.66
CA VAL A 100 -2.59 15.10 7.37
C VAL A 100 -2.90 13.62 7.56
N ALA A 101 -3.00 13.17 8.81
CA ALA A 101 -3.40 11.81 9.14
C ALA A 101 -4.93 11.64 8.96
N ILE A 102 -5.34 10.56 8.30
CA ILE A 102 -6.74 10.23 8.01
C ILE A 102 -7.03 8.83 8.53
N ASP A 103 -7.76 8.77 9.64
CA ASP A 103 -8.15 7.51 10.27
C ASP A 103 -9.41 6.94 9.63
N LEU A 104 -9.29 5.77 9.00
CA LEU A 104 -10.43 5.05 8.42
C LEU A 104 -11.41 4.53 9.46
N ASP A 105 -10.95 4.24 10.67
CA ASP A 105 -11.81 3.74 11.74
C ASP A 105 -12.71 4.84 12.33
N ALA A 106 -12.31 6.11 12.16
CA ALA A 106 -13.04 7.29 12.61
C ALA A 106 -13.75 8.05 11.48
N THR A 107 -13.47 7.72 10.22
CA THR A 107 -13.97 8.46 9.06
C THR A 107 -15.18 7.75 8.45
N SER A 108 -16.33 8.41 8.44
CA SER A 108 -17.55 7.88 7.81
C SER A 108 -17.56 7.96 6.28
N ALA A 109 -16.80 8.91 5.71
CA ALA A 109 -16.71 9.12 4.27
C ALA A 109 -15.31 9.60 3.87
N LEU A 110 -14.53 8.72 3.22
CA LEU A 110 -13.16 8.99 2.82
C LEU A 110 -13.05 10.17 1.85
N ASP A 111 -13.92 10.22 0.83
CA ASP A 111 -13.94 11.29 -0.17
C ASP A 111 -14.10 12.68 0.47
N SER A 112 -15.00 12.80 1.43
CA SER A 112 -15.25 14.03 2.17
C SER A 112 -14.04 14.44 3.02
N ALA A 113 -13.35 13.47 3.65
CA ALA A 113 -12.15 13.74 4.42
C ALA A 113 -11.00 14.22 3.52
N LEU A 114 -10.79 13.59 2.38
CA LEU A 114 -9.76 13.98 1.41
C LEU A 114 -10.01 15.39 0.85
N LYS A 115 -11.25 15.70 0.48
CA LYS A 115 -11.66 17.01 -0.04
C LYS A 115 -11.48 18.13 0.99
N ARG A 116 -11.97 17.92 2.24
CA ARG A 116 -11.85 18.92 3.32
C ARG A 116 -10.41 19.28 3.60
N ASN A 117 -9.52 18.30 3.56
CA ASN A 117 -8.09 18.48 3.81
C ASN A 117 -7.31 18.89 2.55
N ARG A 118 -7.95 19.00 1.40
CA ARG A 118 -7.30 19.33 0.11
C ARG A 118 -6.11 18.41 -0.19
N VAL A 119 -6.30 17.10 -0.03
CA VAL A 119 -5.27 16.11 -0.29
C VAL A 119 -5.03 15.97 -1.80
N GLN A 120 -3.78 16.04 -2.23
CA GLN A 120 -3.37 15.78 -3.62
C GLN A 120 -2.61 14.47 -3.77
N VAL A 121 -1.99 14.01 -2.69
CA VAL A 121 -1.27 12.73 -2.64
C VAL A 121 -1.74 11.97 -1.41
N LEU A 122 -2.02 10.70 -1.56
CA LEU A 122 -2.49 9.82 -0.47
C LEU A 122 -1.50 8.69 -0.24
N TYR A 123 -0.78 8.73 0.88
CA TYR A 123 -0.03 7.57 1.33
C TYR A 123 -0.95 6.59 2.04
N VAL A 124 -0.96 5.34 1.59
CA VAL A 124 -1.80 4.27 2.17
C VAL A 124 -0.91 3.36 3.02
N SER A 125 -1.09 3.43 4.34
CA SER A 125 -0.45 2.56 5.32
C SER A 125 -0.96 1.11 5.19
N PRO A 126 -0.33 0.11 5.82
CA PRO A 126 -0.88 -1.24 5.88
C PRO A 126 -2.31 -1.23 6.45
N LEU A 127 -3.25 -1.85 5.75
CA LEU A 127 -4.67 -1.90 6.12
C LEU A 127 -5.11 -3.35 6.33
N ARG A 128 -6.10 -3.55 7.21
CA ARG A 128 -6.77 -4.85 7.42
C ARG A 128 -8.24 -4.74 7.08
N ALA A 129 -8.78 -5.79 6.45
CA ALA A 129 -10.20 -5.92 6.15
C ALA A 129 -10.82 -4.70 5.42
N VAL A 130 -10.01 -4.01 4.59
CA VAL A 130 -10.46 -2.89 3.76
C VAL A 130 -10.35 -3.30 2.29
N ALA A 131 -11.39 -3.03 1.54
CA ALA A 131 -11.35 -3.18 0.10
C ALA A 131 -10.53 -2.02 -0.50
N LEU A 132 -9.31 -2.29 -0.98
CA LEU A 132 -8.50 -1.27 -1.66
C LEU A 132 -9.22 -0.66 -2.87
N GLY A 133 -10.18 -1.38 -3.45
CA GLY A 133 -11.05 -0.87 -4.50
C GLY A 133 -11.78 0.41 -4.12
N ASP A 134 -12.24 0.53 -2.87
CA ASP A 134 -12.92 1.74 -2.40
C ASP A 134 -11.95 2.92 -2.32
N VAL A 135 -10.71 2.69 -1.86
CA VAL A 135 -9.67 3.70 -1.82
C VAL A 135 -9.30 4.16 -3.24
N THR A 136 -9.10 3.21 -4.18
CA THR A 136 -8.76 3.53 -5.57
C THR A 136 -9.90 4.22 -6.32
N ALA A 137 -11.15 3.88 -6.04
CA ALA A 137 -12.29 4.56 -6.63
C ALA A 137 -12.34 6.04 -6.22
N VAL A 138 -12.13 6.32 -4.94
CA VAL A 138 -12.13 7.69 -4.40
C VAL A 138 -10.91 8.48 -4.91
N SER A 139 -9.70 7.89 -4.91
CA SER A 139 -8.49 8.56 -5.38
C SER A 139 -8.57 8.94 -6.85
N ARG A 140 -9.06 8.03 -7.70
CA ARG A 140 -9.27 8.29 -9.14
C ARG A 140 -10.30 9.39 -9.39
N ALA A 141 -11.45 9.31 -8.70
CA ALA A 141 -12.50 10.32 -8.84
C ALA A 141 -12.05 11.73 -8.41
N ALA A 142 -11.11 11.81 -7.47
CA ALA A 142 -10.59 13.07 -6.94
C ALA A 142 -9.27 13.52 -7.59
N GLY A 143 -8.66 12.73 -8.48
CA GLY A 143 -7.35 13.04 -9.08
C GLY A 143 -6.22 13.04 -8.05
N ILE A 144 -6.27 12.15 -7.06
CA ILE A 144 -5.30 12.04 -5.96
C ILE A 144 -4.33 10.89 -6.26
N THR A 145 -3.03 11.18 -6.34
CA THR A 145 -2.00 10.17 -6.57
C THR A 145 -1.77 9.33 -5.31
N THR A 146 -1.91 8.01 -5.44
CA THR A 146 -1.71 7.09 -4.31
C THR A 146 -0.28 6.60 -4.21
N LEU A 147 0.24 6.57 -2.98
CA LEU A 147 1.55 6.05 -2.61
C LEU A 147 1.40 4.95 -1.54
N THR A 148 2.34 4.02 -1.50
CA THR A 148 2.35 2.99 -0.44
C THR A 148 3.74 2.39 -0.22
N GLY A 149 3.98 1.88 0.98
CA GLY A 149 5.11 1.01 1.30
C GLY A 149 4.80 -0.48 1.19
N VAL A 150 3.58 -0.85 0.80
CA VAL A 150 3.14 -2.24 0.64
C VAL A 150 3.09 -2.57 -0.86
N PRO A 151 4.09 -3.28 -1.42
CA PRO A 151 4.22 -3.48 -2.88
C PRO A 151 2.96 -4.07 -3.52
N ARG A 152 2.35 -5.03 -2.82
CA ARG A 152 1.14 -5.71 -3.25
C ARG A 152 -0.04 -4.76 -3.52
N TYR A 153 -0.09 -3.61 -2.85
CA TYR A 153 -1.16 -2.64 -3.08
C TYR A 153 -1.06 -1.99 -4.45
N VAL A 154 0.17 -1.83 -4.98
CA VAL A 154 0.38 -1.32 -6.34
C VAL A 154 -0.13 -2.32 -7.37
N GLU A 155 0.11 -3.61 -7.15
CA GLU A 155 -0.42 -4.69 -8.00
C GLU A 155 -1.96 -4.76 -7.93
N THR A 156 -2.56 -4.36 -6.81
CA THR A 156 -4.01 -4.34 -6.60
C THR A 156 -4.67 -3.06 -7.10
N GLY A 157 -3.90 -2.02 -7.48
CA GLY A 157 -4.47 -0.84 -8.12
C GLY A 157 -4.08 0.52 -7.54
N LEU A 158 -3.20 0.61 -6.54
CA LEU A 158 -2.57 1.87 -6.16
C LEU A 158 -1.51 2.28 -7.19
N ALA A 159 -1.18 3.57 -7.27
CA ALA A 159 -0.34 4.09 -8.33
C ALA A 159 1.15 3.79 -8.15
N ILE A 160 1.71 4.08 -6.99
CA ILE A 160 3.16 4.07 -6.78
C ILE A 160 3.50 3.42 -5.44
N GLY A 161 4.53 2.60 -5.43
CA GLY A 161 5.05 2.00 -4.22
C GLY A 161 6.53 1.68 -4.30
N LEU A 162 7.05 1.14 -3.21
CA LEU A 162 8.43 0.66 -3.13
C LEU A 162 8.43 -0.81 -2.71
N ASP A 163 9.29 -1.57 -3.35
CA ASP A 163 9.58 -2.97 -3.05
C ASP A 163 11.07 -3.14 -2.76
N MET A 164 11.49 -4.33 -2.41
CA MET A 164 12.90 -4.70 -2.30
C MET A 164 13.30 -5.63 -3.44
N LYS A 165 14.37 -5.28 -4.15
CA LYS A 165 15.04 -6.16 -5.10
C LYS A 165 16.42 -6.54 -4.53
N GLY A 166 16.46 -7.70 -3.87
CA GLY A 166 17.60 -8.03 -3.01
C GLY A 166 17.68 -7.04 -1.84
N GLU A 167 18.79 -6.33 -1.72
CA GLU A 167 19.00 -5.34 -0.65
C GLU A 167 18.73 -3.89 -1.07
N ARG A 168 18.19 -3.66 -2.26
CA ARG A 168 17.97 -2.31 -2.79
C ARG A 168 16.49 -2.01 -2.96
N PRO A 169 16.04 -0.80 -2.59
CA PRO A 169 14.69 -0.36 -2.91
C PRO A 169 14.46 -0.34 -4.43
N GLU A 170 13.33 -0.90 -4.86
CA GLU A 170 12.83 -0.89 -6.23
C GLU A 170 11.55 -0.06 -6.30
N ILE A 171 11.48 0.86 -7.25
CA ILE A 171 10.26 1.64 -7.50
C ILE A 171 9.29 0.75 -8.26
N VAL A 172 8.04 0.68 -7.77
CA VAL A 172 6.95 -0.05 -8.42
C VAL A 172 5.87 0.94 -8.84
N ILE A 173 5.50 0.94 -10.11
CA ILE A 173 4.50 1.87 -10.66
C ILE A 173 3.42 1.10 -11.39
N ASN A 174 2.18 1.31 -10.99
CA ASN A 174 1.02 0.94 -11.78
C ASN A 174 0.67 2.12 -12.70
N LEU A 175 1.08 2.01 -13.97
CA LEU A 175 0.96 3.11 -14.91
C LEU A 175 -0.50 3.46 -15.23
N ALA A 176 -1.37 2.44 -15.32
CA ALA A 176 -2.79 2.64 -15.55
C ALA A 176 -3.44 3.38 -14.37
N ALA A 177 -3.12 2.97 -13.13
CA ALA A 177 -3.58 3.64 -11.92
C ALA A 177 -3.07 5.07 -11.83
N SER A 178 -1.76 5.30 -12.03
CA SER A 178 -1.16 6.64 -12.01
C SER A 178 -1.87 7.61 -12.96
N ARG A 179 -2.13 7.18 -14.19
CA ARG A 179 -2.86 7.98 -15.18
C ARG A 179 -4.30 8.25 -14.77
N ALA A 180 -4.99 7.24 -14.24
CA ALA A 180 -6.37 7.37 -13.76
C ALA A 180 -6.48 8.34 -12.57
N GLU A 181 -5.42 8.48 -11.78
CA GLU A 181 -5.28 9.43 -10.67
C GLU A 181 -4.75 10.80 -11.11
N GLY A 182 -4.58 11.02 -12.41
CA GLY A 182 -4.18 12.31 -12.99
C GLY A 182 -2.67 12.60 -12.98
N ALA A 183 -1.82 11.62 -12.66
CA ALA A 183 -0.38 11.78 -12.74
C ALA A 183 0.14 11.64 -14.19
N ASP A 184 1.12 12.48 -14.56
CA ASP A 184 1.88 12.37 -15.81
C ASP A 184 3.37 12.11 -15.49
N LEU A 185 3.69 10.85 -15.28
CA LEU A 185 5.03 10.42 -14.92
C LEU A 185 5.97 10.42 -16.13
N THR A 186 7.16 11.01 -15.95
CA THR A 186 8.15 11.09 -17.04
C THR A 186 8.64 9.72 -17.49
N ALA A 187 8.97 9.58 -18.77
CA ALA A 187 9.55 8.36 -19.33
C ALA A 187 10.88 7.97 -18.67
N HIS A 188 11.63 8.96 -18.14
CA HIS A 188 12.86 8.69 -17.41
C HIS A 188 12.59 7.90 -16.12
N LEU A 189 11.59 8.32 -15.33
CA LEU A 189 11.20 7.58 -14.12
C LEU A 189 10.72 6.16 -14.46
N LEU A 190 9.90 6.02 -15.51
CA LEU A 190 9.35 4.71 -15.89
C LEU A 190 10.43 3.70 -16.30
N LYS A 191 11.56 4.15 -16.86
CA LYS A 191 12.72 3.29 -17.16
C LYS A 191 13.45 2.78 -15.91
N LEU A 192 13.31 3.47 -14.78
CA LEU A 192 13.95 3.13 -13.51
C LEU A 192 13.04 2.28 -12.61
N ALA A 193 11.77 2.15 -12.97
CA ALA A 193 10.75 1.48 -12.17
C ALA A 193 10.37 0.11 -12.75
N ARG A 194 9.92 -0.77 -11.89
CA ARG A 194 9.13 -1.94 -12.28
C ARG A 194 7.71 -1.48 -12.56
N VAL A 195 7.33 -1.49 -13.81
CA VAL A 195 5.97 -1.11 -14.23
C VAL A 195 5.06 -2.33 -14.13
N VAL A 196 3.90 -2.15 -13.49
CA VAL A 196 2.84 -3.16 -13.33
C VAL A 196 1.52 -2.60 -13.84
N GLY A 197 0.53 -3.45 -14.08
CA GLY A 197 -0.82 -3.01 -14.47
C GLY A 197 -0.94 -2.54 -15.92
N ASP A 198 0.08 -2.63 -16.74
CA ASP A 198 -0.03 -2.51 -18.19
C ASP A 198 -0.62 -3.80 -18.73
N GLY A 199 -1.94 -3.86 -18.68
CA GLY A 199 -2.83 -4.71 -19.41
C GLY A 199 -2.33 -6.08 -19.82
N ALA A 200 -2.99 -7.09 -19.45
CA ALA A 200 -3.28 -8.23 -20.33
C ALA A 200 -3.82 -7.70 -21.69
N GLY A 201 -2.92 -7.32 -22.58
CA GLY A 201 -3.20 -6.76 -23.89
C GLY A 201 -1.99 -6.92 -24.80
N GLY A 202 -1.56 -8.18 -25.04
CA GLY A 202 -0.45 -8.41 -25.94
C GLY A 202 -0.02 -9.86 -25.98
N GLN A 203 -0.75 -10.66 -26.69
CA GLN A 203 -0.59 -11.98 -27.26
C GLN A 203 -1.35 -13.07 -26.58
#